data_a9daf928c1ad640083497dad071db24f
#
_entry.id   a9daf928c1ad640083497dad071db24f
#
_cell.length_a   1.000
_cell.length_b   1.000
_cell.length_c   1.000
_cell.angle_alpha   90.00
_cell.angle_beta   90.00
_cell.angle_gamma   90.00
#
_symmetry.space_group_name_H-M   'P 1'
#
loop_
_entity.id
_entity.type
_entity.pdbx_description
1 polymer ?
#
loop_
_entity_poly.entity_id
_entity_poly.type
_entity_poly.pdbx_seq_one_letter_code
_entity_poly.pdbx_strand_id
1 'polypeptide(L)'
;MSIKADEPVHILLVGPPASAKTMFIKSLMKLNNSYFTDGGNSTKAGMLEYIFDNKPKYLLIDEIDKMPTKDQTFLLNLMETGIVSQTKHGKSRTEVLKTWVIASSNNIINIIPPLKSRFFIIELEPYSYEQFCQITVNLLTNQHKVKEEIAKSTAYAVWNRMLSRNIRDCVRIGRMAKSIEDINFIVDTLRKYDYLHSNL
;
A
#
# COMPACT_ATOMS: atom_id res chain seq x y z
N MET A 1 6.10 16.82 3.71
CA MET A 1 5.59 17.87 4.62
C MET A 1 5.32 17.34 6.03
N SER A 2 4.54 16.29 6.22
CA SER A 2 4.21 15.75 7.56
C SER A 2 5.45 15.42 8.43
N ILE A 3 6.48 14.81 7.83
CA ILE A 3 7.68 14.35 8.55
C ILE A 3 8.52 15.48 9.14
N LYS A 4 8.41 16.71 8.61
CA LYS A 4 9.12 17.90 9.08
C LYS A 4 8.31 18.78 10.03
N ALA A 5 7.05 18.41 10.29
CA ALA A 5 6.21 19.14 11.24
C ALA A 5 6.66 18.87 12.68
N ASP A 6 6.56 19.86 13.54
CA ASP A 6 6.86 19.71 14.98
C ASP A 6 5.83 18.85 15.69
N GLU A 7 4.57 18.87 15.21
CA GLU A 7 3.48 18.00 15.67
C GLU A 7 3.11 16.96 14.62
N PRO A 8 2.67 15.76 15.03
CA PRO A 8 2.28 14.72 14.10
C PRO A 8 1.13 15.14 13.19
N VAL A 9 1.34 15.03 11.88
CA VAL A 9 0.30 15.09 10.86
C VAL A 9 0.14 13.70 10.29
N HIS A 10 -1.03 13.11 10.48
CA HIS A 10 -1.30 11.74 10.03
C HIS A 10 -1.80 11.75 8.59
N ILE A 11 -1.32 10.83 7.76
CA ILE A 11 -1.59 10.79 6.33
C ILE A 11 -2.26 9.46 5.97
N LEU A 12 -3.34 9.54 5.20
CA LEU A 12 -4.00 8.39 4.59
C LEU A 12 -3.95 8.51 3.07
N LEU A 13 -3.28 7.56 2.43
CA LEU A 13 -3.27 7.41 0.98
C LEU A 13 -4.45 6.52 0.56
N VAL A 14 -5.39 7.05 -0.18
CA VAL A 14 -6.56 6.32 -0.68
C VAL A 14 -6.48 6.22 -2.20
N GLY A 15 -6.78 5.06 -2.76
CA GLY A 15 -6.81 4.92 -4.22
C GLY A 15 -6.97 3.48 -4.67
N PRO A 16 -7.16 3.24 -5.97
CA PRO A 16 -7.38 1.89 -6.49
C PRO A 16 -6.19 0.97 -6.24
N PRO A 17 -6.38 -0.35 -6.33
CA PRO A 17 -5.27 -1.30 -6.33
C PRO A 17 -4.23 -0.92 -7.39
N ALA A 18 -2.96 -1.19 -7.08
CA ALA A 18 -1.82 -0.90 -7.95
C ALA A 18 -1.48 0.59 -8.20
N SER A 19 -2.02 1.52 -7.42
CA SER A 19 -1.65 2.95 -7.43
C SER A 19 -0.39 3.28 -6.63
N ALA A 20 0.54 2.34 -6.47
CA ALA A 20 1.82 2.45 -5.76
C ALA A 20 1.75 2.79 -4.25
N LYS A 21 0.60 2.78 -3.60
CA LYS A 21 0.46 3.07 -2.15
C LYS A 21 1.42 2.26 -1.29
N THR A 22 1.39 0.93 -1.44
CA THR A 22 2.29 0.01 -0.72
C THR A 22 3.76 0.31 -0.98
N MET A 23 4.14 0.64 -2.22
CA MET A 23 5.53 0.99 -2.55
C MET A 23 5.95 2.28 -1.86
N PHE A 24 5.06 3.27 -1.82
CA PHE A 24 5.30 4.52 -1.12
C PHE A 24 5.50 4.27 0.38
N ILE A 25 4.58 3.56 1.04
CA ILE A 25 4.70 3.23 2.47
C ILE A 25 5.98 2.45 2.76
N LYS A 26 6.30 1.44 1.94
CA LYS A 26 7.55 0.67 2.10
C LYS A 26 8.80 1.52 1.92
N SER A 27 8.78 2.55 1.08
CA SER A 27 9.92 3.47 0.95
C SER A 27 10.21 4.25 2.24
N LEU A 28 9.17 4.50 3.04
CA LEU A 28 9.27 5.17 4.34
C LEU A 28 9.85 4.28 5.45
N MET A 29 9.93 2.97 5.25
CA MET A 29 10.62 2.06 6.19
C MET A 29 12.11 2.38 6.36
N LYS A 30 12.68 3.16 5.46
CA LYS A 30 14.05 3.66 5.56
C LYS A 30 14.21 4.78 6.60
N LEU A 31 13.10 5.34 7.09
CA LEU A 31 13.13 6.33 8.16
C LEU A 31 13.54 5.67 9.48
N ASN A 32 14.41 6.33 10.21
CA ASN A 32 14.82 5.86 11.53
C ASN A 32 13.60 5.77 12.47
N ASN A 33 13.54 4.68 13.23
CA ASN A 33 12.47 4.42 14.19
C ASN A 33 11.07 4.32 13.54
N SER A 34 10.99 3.64 12.40
CA SER A 34 9.74 3.31 11.72
C SER A 34 9.27 1.88 12.07
N TYR A 35 7.97 1.72 12.23
CA TYR A 35 7.30 0.43 12.37
C TYR A 35 6.30 0.25 11.22
N PHE A 36 6.52 -0.77 10.41
CA PHE A 36 5.62 -1.15 9.33
C PHE A 36 4.75 -2.33 9.73
N THR A 37 3.46 -2.25 9.40
CA THR A 37 2.49 -3.30 9.65
C THR A 37 1.44 -3.35 8.52
N ASP A 38 0.80 -4.50 8.36
CA ASP A 38 -0.31 -4.72 7.42
C ASP A 38 -1.62 -4.80 8.21
N GLY A 39 -2.62 -4.01 7.83
CA GLY A 39 -3.88 -3.93 8.54
C GLY A 39 -4.66 -5.24 8.59
N GLY A 40 -4.53 -6.09 7.57
CA GLY A 40 -5.21 -7.38 7.53
C GLY A 40 -4.56 -8.45 8.40
N ASN A 41 -3.26 -8.33 8.66
CA ASN A 41 -2.48 -9.33 9.39
C ASN A 41 -2.08 -8.89 10.80
N SER A 42 -2.47 -7.68 11.21
CA SER A 42 -2.05 -7.10 12.49
C SER A 42 -3.20 -7.07 13.50
N THR A 43 -2.88 -7.35 14.75
CA THR A 43 -3.82 -7.20 15.86
C THR A 43 -3.44 -6.01 16.72
N LYS A 44 -4.44 -5.38 17.36
CA LYS A 44 -4.23 -4.32 18.36
C LYS A 44 -3.19 -4.73 19.41
N ALA A 45 -3.28 -5.97 19.92
CA ALA A 45 -2.37 -6.45 20.96
C ALA A 45 -0.91 -6.49 20.48
N GLY A 46 -0.67 -7.04 19.29
CA GLY A 46 0.68 -7.11 18.72
C GLY A 46 1.26 -5.73 18.39
N MET A 47 0.44 -4.83 17.84
CA MET A 47 0.88 -3.45 17.58
C MET A 47 1.21 -2.70 18.88
N LEU A 48 0.36 -2.81 19.91
CA LEU A 48 0.62 -2.17 21.20
C LEU A 48 1.90 -2.70 21.85
N GLU A 49 2.13 -4.00 21.82
CA GLU A 49 3.36 -4.60 22.38
C GLU A 49 4.60 -4.01 21.70
N TYR A 50 4.61 -3.99 20.36
CA TYR A 50 5.71 -3.37 19.62
C TYR A 50 5.88 -1.87 19.94
N ILE A 51 4.77 -1.11 20.00
CA ILE A 51 4.77 0.33 20.29
C ILE A 51 5.36 0.61 21.68
N PHE A 52 4.98 -0.18 22.70
CA PHE A 52 5.51 0.00 24.05
C PHE A 52 7.01 -0.29 24.13
N ASP A 53 7.47 -1.33 23.42
CA ASP A 53 8.85 -1.79 23.53
C ASP A 53 9.81 -0.91 22.68
N ASN A 54 9.35 -0.40 21.53
CA ASN A 54 10.19 0.29 20.55
C ASN A 54 9.89 1.78 20.40
N LYS A 55 8.75 2.28 20.88
CA LYS A 55 8.32 3.69 20.83
C LYS A 55 8.53 4.32 19.44
N PRO A 56 7.93 3.75 18.37
CA PRO A 56 8.22 4.18 17.01
C PRO A 56 7.79 5.62 16.76
N LYS A 57 8.66 6.38 16.08
CA LYS A 57 8.33 7.71 15.61
C LYS A 57 7.36 7.67 14.42
N TYR A 58 7.48 6.68 13.56
CA TYR A 58 6.64 6.50 12.38
C TYR A 58 5.93 5.15 12.43
N LEU A 59 4.60 5.17 12.47
CA LEU A 59 3.75 4.00 12.34
C LEU A 59 3.21 3.95 10.91
N LEU A 60 3.64 2.95 10.14
CA LEU A 60 3.33 2.76 8.73
C LEU A 60 2.35 1.59 8.61
N ILE A 61 1.12 1.86 8.16
CA ILE A 61 0.06 0.84 8.08
C ILE A 61 -0.37 0.68 6.62
N ASP A 62 -0.08 -0.47 6.03
CA ASP A 62 -0.62 -0.81 4.71
C ASP A 62 -2.00 -1.45 4.85
N GLU A 63 -2.92 -1.13 3.94
CA GLU A 63 -4.29 -1.67 3.89
C GLU A 63 -5.07 -1.54 5.21
N ILE A 64 -5.09 -0.34 5.80
CA ILE A 64 -5.79 -0.05 7.08
C ILE A 64 -7.29 -0.39 7.02
N ASP A 65 -7.90 -0.36 5.82
CA ASP A 65 -9.30 -0.76 5.58
C ASP A 65 -9.57 -2.25 5.85
N LYS A 66 -8.53 -3.07 5.92
CA LYS A 66 -8.62 -4.48 6.31
C LYS A 66 -8.50 -4.71 7.82
N MET A 67 -8.11 -3.68 8.58
CA MET A 67 -8.01 -3.77 10.02
C MET A 67 -9.41 -3.88 10.65
N PRO A 68 -9.68 -4.85 11.54
CA PRO A 68 -10.95 -4.94 12.24
C PRO A 68 -11.30 -3.63 12.95
N THR A 69 -12.57 -3.21 12.91
CA THR A 69 -13.06 -1.95 13.49
C THR A 69 -12.67 -1.79 14.96
N LYS A 70 -12.76 -2.88 15.75
CA LYS A 70 -12.35 -2.91 17.16
C LYS A 70 -10.86 -2.58 17.36
N ASP A 71 -10.03 -2.94 16.37
CA ASP A 71 -8.59 -2.73 16.44
C ASP A 71 -8.19 -1.33 15.93
N GLN A 72 -9.07 -0.66 15.16
CA GLN A 72 -8.84 0.73 14.75
C GLN A 72 -8.97 1.72 15.92
N THR A 73 -9.73 1.38 16.96
CA THR A 73 -10.05 2.32 18.06
C THR A 73 -8.83 2.79 18.87
N PHE A 74 -7.76 1.96 18.98
CA PHE A 74 -6.57 2.39 19.73
C PHE A 74 -5.80 3.49 18.98
N LEU A 75 -5.89 3.53 17.65
CA LEU A 75 -5.26 4.57 16.84
C LEU A 75 -5.85 5.95 17.13
N LEU A 76 -7.13 6.04 17.53
CA LEU A 76 -7.76 7.31 17.88
C LEU A 76 -6.99 8.03 18.98
N ASN A 77 -6.71 7.34 20.10
CA ASN A 77 -6.00 7.92 21.23
C ASN A 77 -4.54 8.24 20.87
N LEU A 78 -3.87 7.32 20.16
CA LEU A 78 -2.50 7.56 19.70
C LEU A 78 -2.41 8.78 18.80
N MET A 79 -3.37 8.97 17.88
CA MET A 79 -3.34 10.07 16.90
C MET A 79 -3.77 11.41 17.52
N GLU A 80 -4.66 11.41 18.51
CA GLU A 80 -5.18 12.64 19.08
C GLU A 80 -4.35 13.14 20.25
N THR A 81 -3.95 12.24 21.14
CA THR A 81 -3.31 12.59 22.41
C THR A 81 -1.90 12.02 22.56
N GLY A 82 -1.49 11.13 21.65
CA GLY A 82 -0.27 10.35 21.80
C GLY A 82 -0.37 9.24 22.86
N ILE A 83 -1.50 9.13 23.58
CA ILE A 83 -1.64 8.19 24.70
C ILE A 83 -1.92 6.78 24.18
N VAL A 84 -1.08 5.84 24.58
CA VAL A 84 -1.31 4.40 24.43
C VAL A 84 -1.39 3.75 25.80
N SER A 85 -2.43 2.94 26.01
CA SER A 85 -2.65 2.21 27.26
C SER A 85 -2.95 0.75 26.98
N GLN A 86 -2.38 -0.13 27.79
CA GLN A 86 -2.61 -1.57 27.72
C GLN A 86 -2.74 -2.13 29.14
N THR A 87 -3.74 -2.98 29.36
CA THR A 87 -3.85 -3.80 30.57
C THR A 87 -3.66 -5.27 30.19
N LYS A 88 -2.68 -5.93 30.77
CA LYS A 88 -2.36 -7.34 30.54
C LYS A 88 -2.04 -8.01 31.88
N HIS A 89 -2.72 -9.11 32.20
CA HIS A 89 -2.51 -9.87 33.44
C HIS A 89 -2.56 -9.00 34.72
N GLY A 90 -3.53 -8.09 34.82
CA GLY A 90 -3.70 -7.21 35.98
C GLY A 90 -2.67 -6.07 36.08
N LYS A 91 -1.71 -5.98 35.16
CA LYS A 91 -0.76 -4.87 35.06
C LYS A 91 -1.19 -3.90 33.97
N SER A 92 -1.24 -2.61 34.30
CA SER A 92 -1.50 -1.55 33.35
C SER A 92 -0.23 -0.79 33.04
N ARG A 93 0.00 -0.51 31.76
CA ARG A 93 1.07 0.39 31.32
C ARG A 93 0.49 1.46 30.39
N THR A 94 1.00 2.67 30.55
CA THR A 94 0.58 3.83 29.74
C THR A 94 1.82 4.60 29.33
N GLU A 95 1.87 5.00 28.07
CA GLU A 95 2.94 5.85 27.51
C GLU A 95 2.31 7.00 26.74
N VAL A 96 3.05 8.10 26.64
CA VAL A 96 2.70 9.23 25.78
C VAL A 96 3.76 9.33 24.69
N LEU A 97 3.34 9.16 23.45
CA LEU A 97 4.23 9.05 22.30
C LEU A 97 3.88 10.09 21.24
N LYS A 98 4.91 10.63 20.61
CA LYS A 98 4.78 11.54 19.46
C LYS A 98 5.03 10.72 18.18
N THR A 99 3.95 10.11 17.66
CA THR A 99 4.01 9.15 16.54
C THR A 99 3.25 9.68 15.32
N TRP A 100 3.91 9.73 14.18
CA TRP A 100 3.30 9.99 12.86
C TRP A 100 2.69 8.72 12.32
N VAL A 101 1.39 8.71 12.07
CA VAL A 101 0.70 7.57 11.44
C VAL A 101 0.54 7.86 9.96
N ILE A 102 1.10 6.98 9.12
CA ILE A 102 0.99 7.05 7.67
C ILE A 102 0.39 5.73 7.20
N ALA A 103 -0.80 5.79 6.60
CA ALA A 103 -1.55 4.61 6.22
C ALA A 103 -1.92 4.59 4.74
N SER A 104 -2.19 3.41 4.20
CA SER A 104 -2.80 3.22 2.90
C SER A 104 -4.14 2.51 2.99
N SER A 105 -5.01 2.77 2.03
CA SER A 105 -6.30 2.10 1.90
C SER A 105 -6.72 2.00 0.43
N ASN A 106 -7.44 0.94 0.08
CA ASN A 106 -8.06 0.85 -1.24
C ASN A 106 -9.38 1.63 -1.30
N ASN A 107 -10.06 1.77 -0.17
CA ASN A 107 -11.27 2.57 -0.02
C ASN A 107 -11.41 3.02 1.46
N ILE A 108 -12.29 3.99 1.70
CA ILE A 108 -12.51 4.54 3.04
C ILE A 108 -13.72 3.92 3.77
N ILE A 109 -14.40 2.95 3.18
CA ILE A 109 -15.68 2.44 3.69
C ILE A 109 -15.48 1.77 5.06
N ASN A 110 -14.47 0.93 5.18
CA ASN A 110 -14.19 0.14 6.38
C ASN A 110 -13.38 0.90 7.45
N ILE A 111 -13.07 2.16 7.23
CA ILE A 111 -12.38 2.99 8.22
C ILE A 111 -13.43 3.74 9.03
N ILE A 112 -13.36 3.65 10.36
CA ILE A 112 -14.34 4.30 11.24
C ILE A 112 -14.31 5.84 11.07
N PRO A 113 -15.48 6.52 11.07
CA PRO A 113 -15.54 7.97 10.84
C PRO A 113 -14.64 8.81 11.75
N PRO A 114 -14.53 8.53 13.07
CA PRO A 114 -13.63 9.29 13.94
C PRO A 114 -12.15 9.16 13.54
N LEU A 115 -11.75 8.01 13.00
CA LEU A 115 -10.37 7.80 12.53
C LEU A 115 -10.11 8.54 11.23
N LYS A 116 -11.08 8.54 10.30
CA LYS A 116 -10.97 9.31 9.04
C LYS A 116 -10.72 10.79 9.29
N SER A 117 -11.43 11.40 10.26
CA SER A 117 -11.30 12.83 10.55
C SER A 117 -9.93 13.25 11.09
N ARG A 118 -9.13 12.29 11.53
CA ARG A 118 -7.76 12.54 12.03
C ARG A 118 -6.68 12.43 10.97
N PHE A 119 -7.03 11.91 9.80
CA PHE A 119 -6.11 11.81 8.68
C PHE A 119 -6.20 13.01 7.74
N PHE A 120 -5.07 13.47 7.28
CA PHE A 120 -4.98 14.20 6.02
C PHE A 120 -5.07 13.19 4.88
N ILE A 121 -6.23 13.16 4.21
CA ILE A 121 -6.51 12.18 3.15
C ILE A 121 -5.94 12.69 1.84
N ILE A 122 -5.15 11.85 1.18
CA ILE A 122 -4.62 12.09 -0.17
C ILE A 122 -5.22 11.01 -1.08
N GLU A 123 -6.07 11.44 -2.01
CA GLU A 123 -6.65 10.54 -2.99
C GLU A 123 -5.70 10.39 -4.18
N LEU A 124 -5.43 9.14 -4.54
CA LEU A 124 -4.59 8.77 -5.67
C LEU A 124 -5.48 8.32 -6.81
N GLU A 125 -5.40 9.02 -7.91
CA GLU A 125 -6.10 8.65 -9.13
C GLU A 125 -5.44 7.44 -9.83
N PRO A 126 -6.21 6.70 -10.66
CA PRO A 126 -5.63 5.72 -11.58
C PRO A 126 -4.61 6.38 -12.50
N TYR A 127 -3.57 5.66 -12.85
CA TYR A 127 -2.57 6.17 -13.81
C TYR A 127 -3.19 6.51 -15.16
N SER A 128 -2.73 7.60 -15.78
CA SER A 128 -2.93 7.81 -17.22
C SER A 128 -2.14 6.75 -18.01
N TYR A 129 -2.46 6.61 -19.29
CA TYR A 129 -1.73 5.68 -20.18
C TYR A 129 -0.22 5.99 -20.20
N GLU A 130 0.13 7.27 -20.32
CA GLU A 130 1.52 7.72 -20.38
C GLU A 130 2.25 7.40 -19.07
N GLN A 131 1.63 7.68 -17.92
CA GLN A 131 2.18 7.37 -16.60
C GLN A 131 2.36 5.85 -16.42
N PHE A 132 1.35 5.07 -16.81
CA PHE A 132 1.41 3.61 -16.74
C PHE A 132 2.56 3.05 -17.58
N CYS A 133 2.72 3.52 -18.82
CA CYS A 133 3.82 3.12 -19.70
C CYS A 133 5.18 3.51 -19.11
N GLN A 134 5.32 4.75 -18.66
CA GLN A 134 6.59 5.24 -18.09
C GLN A 134 6.99 4.45 -16.85
N ILE A 135 6.06 4.20 -15.93
CA ILE A 135 6.32 3.42 -14.71
C ILE A 135 6.68 1.98 -15.06
N THR A 136 5.93 1.36 -15.97
CA THR A 136 6.17 -0.01 -16.41
C THR A 136 7.56 -0.15 -17.04
N VAL A 137 7.92 0.72 -17.97
CA VAL A 137 9.24 0.68 -18.63
C VAL A 137 10.33 0.87 -17.59
N ASN A 138 10.25 1.89 -16.74
CA ASN A 138 11.25 2.13 -15.69
C ASN A 138 11.41 0.94 -14.76
N LEU A 139 10.30 0.32 -14.34
CA LEU A 139 10.32 -0.83 -13.42
C LEU A 139 10.97 -2.05 -14.07
N LEU A 140 10.54 -2.39 -15.29
CA LEU A 140 11.03 -3.57 -16.00
C LEU A 140 12.51 -3.43 -16.41
N THR A 141 12.93 -2.27 -16.87
CA THR A 141 14.33 -2.07 -17.29
C THR A 141 15.27 -1.97 -16.11
N ASN A 142 14.95 -1.15 -15.10
CA ASN A 142 15.87 -0.87 -13.99
C ASN A 142 15.92 -1.99 -12.96
N GLN A 143 14.77 -2.55 -12.58
CA GLN A 143 14.71 -3.57 -11.52
C GLN A 143 14.77 -4.99 -12.04
N HIS A 144 14.18 -5.25 -13.22
CA HIS A 144 14.07 -6.61 -13.77
C HIS A 144 15.00 -6.87 -14.96
N LYS A 145 15.78 -5.86 -15.40
CA LYS A 145 16.75 -5.97 -16.51
C LYS A 145 16.13 -6.43 -17.83
N VAL A 146 14.86 -6.15 -18.02
CA VAL A 146 14.14 -6.44 -19.28
C VAL A 146 14.56 -5.40 -20.33
N LYS A 147 14.73 -5.82 -21.59
CA LYS A 147 15.01 -4.91 -22.69
C LYS A 147 13.88 -3.89 -22.86
N GLU A 148 14.25 -2.65 -23.16
CA GLU A 148 13.29 -1.53 -23.24
C GLU A 148 12.17 -1.79 -24.26
N GLU A 149 12.48 -2.39 -25.40
CA GLU A 149 11.52 -2.75 -26.44
C GLU A 149 10.47 -3.72 -25.91
N ILE A 150 10.89 -4.77 -25.18
CA ILE A 150 9.98 -5.74 -24.53
C ILE A 150 9.15 -5.05 -23.45
N ALA A 151 9.76 -4.16 -22.67
CA ALA A 151 9.05 -3.42 -21.62
C ALA A 151 7.95 -2.50 -22.19
N LYS A 152 8.22 -1.78 -23.30
CA LYS A 152 7.25 -0.94 -24.01
C LYS A 152 6.12 -1.79 -24.59
N SER A 153 6.46 -2.89 -25.27
CA SER A 153 5.46 -3.82 -25.84
C SER A 153 4.58 -4.45 -24.75
N THR A 154 5.17 -4.79 -23.61
CA THR A 154 4.41 -5.31 -22.44
C THR A 154 3.43 -4.28 -21.91
N ALA A 155 3.86 -3.03 -21.71
CA ALA A 155 2.98 -1.96 -21.24
C ALA A 155 1.78 -1.75 -22.19
N TYR A 156 2.06 -1.68 -23.49
CA TYR A 156 1.02 -1.56 -24.51
C TYR A 156 0.03 -2.73 -24.49
N ALA A 157 0.53 -3.95 -24.46
CA ALA A 157 -0.30 -5.16 -24.49
C ALA A 157 -1.20 -5.28 -23.25
N VAL A 158 -0.65 -5.01 -22.06
CA VAL A 158 -1.43 -5.06 -20.82
C VAL A 158 -2.51 -3.97 -20.80
N TRP A 159 -2.18 -2.75 -21.18
CA TRP A 159 -3.15 -1.66 -21.18
C TRP A 159 -4.25 -1.81 -22.23
N ASN A 160 -3.86 -2.09 -23.50
CA ASN A 160 -4.80 -2.06 -24.62
C ASN A 160 -5.48 -3.41 -24.90
N ARG A 161 -4.81 -4.51 -24.64
CA ARG A 161 -5.34 -5.85 -24.99
C ARG A 161 -5.94 -6.57 -23.79
N MET A 162 -5.28 -6.49 -22.61
CA MET A 162 -5.84 -7.07 -21.38
C MET A 162 -6.80 -6.11 -20.66
N LEU A 163 -6.82 -4.83 -21.04
CA LEU A 163 -7.57 -3.77 -20.36
C LEU A 163 -7.23 -3.66 -18.85
N SER A 164 -6.08 -4.19 -18.45
CA SER A 164 -5.60 -4.13 -17.08
C SER A 164 -4.88 -2.79 -16.82
N ARG A 165 -5.13 -2.24 -15.64
CA ARG A 165 -4.44 -1.05 -15.10
C ARG A 165 -3.45 -1.42 -14.01
N ASN A 166 -3.20 -2.71 -13.84
CA ASN A 166 -2.35 -3.24 -12.79
C ASN A 166 -0.91 -3.43 -13.29
N ILE A 167 0.01 -2.63 -12.80
CA ILE A 167 1.44 -2.72 -13.14
C ILE A 167 2.04 -4.10 -12.78
N ARG A 168 1.47 -4.80 -11.78
CA ARG A 168 1.92 -6.16 -11.43
C ARG A 168 1.77 -7.15 -12.60
N ASP A 169 0.76 -6.95 -13.45
CA ASP A 169 0.58 -7.80 -14.64
C ASP A 169 1.68 -7.54 -15.66
N CYS A 170 2.10 -6.28 -15.83
CA CYS A 170 3.27 -5.96 -16.64
C CYS A 170 4.54 -6.62 -16.11
N VAL A 171 4.75 -6.61 -14.79
CA VAL A 171 5.92 -7.26 -14.18
C VAL A 171 5.91 -8.76 -14.41
N ARG A 172 4.74 -9.42 -14.25
CA ARG A 172 4.60 -10.86 -14.49
C ARG A 172 4.93 -11.22 -15.93
N ILE A 173 4.29 -10.54 -16.88
CA ILE A 173 4.46 -10.79 -18.33
C ILE A 173 5.89 -10.44 -18.76
N GLY A 174 6.38 -9.24 -18.42
CA GLY A 174 7.70 -8.80 -18.83
C GLY A 174 8.85 -9.65 -18.28
N ARG A 175 8.66 -10.33 -17.16
CA ARG A 175 9.65 -11.29 -16.62
C ARG A 175 9.65 -12.63 -17.33
N MET A 176 8.51 -13.04 -17.90
CA MET A 176 8.38 -14.30 -18.63
C MET A 176 8.77 -14.17 -20.11
N ALA A 177 8.48 -13.01 -20.71
CA ALA A 177 8.71 -12.77 -22.13
C ALA A 177 10.19 -12.49 -22.45
N LYS A 178 10.72 -13.12 -23.49
CA LYS A 178 12.05 -12.86 -24.06
C LYS A 178 11.95 -12.17 -25.42
N SER A 179 10.79 -12.21 -26.06
CA SER A 179 10.48 -11.61 -27.35
C SER A 179 9.08 -10.99 -27.36
N ILE A 180 8.75 -10.25 -28.41
CA ILE A 180 7.40 -9.67 -28.61
C ILE A 180 6.37 -10.79 -28.87
N GLU A 181 6.79 -11.86 -29.54
CA GLU A 181 5.96 -13.05 -29.82
C GLU A 181 5.54 -13.71 -28.50
N ASP A 182 6.46 -13.80 -27.53
CA ASP A 182 6.13 -14.33 -26.20
C ASP A 182 5.06 -13.49 -25.51
N ILE A 183 5.17 -12.15 -25.59
CA ILE A 183 4.16 -11.24 -25.02
C ILE A 183 2.79 -11.52 -25.64
N ASN A 184 2.75 -11.62 -26.96
CA ASN A 184 1.50 -11.89 -27.68
C ASN A 184 0.89 -13.22 -27.26
N PHE A 185 1.69 -14.29 -27.20
CA PHE A 185 1.24 -15.61 -26.79
C PHE A 185 0.71 -15.61 -25.33
N ILE A 186 1.45 -14.99 -24.41
CA ILE A 186 1.06 -14.93 -22.99
C ILE A 186 -0.25 -14.15 -22.83
N VAL A 187 -0.37 -12.97 -23.45
CA VAL A 187 -1.56 -12.13 -23.37
C VAL A 187 -2.78 -12.82 -23.97
N ASP A 188 -2.64 -13.46 -25.13
CA ASP A 188 -3.75 -14.19 -25.76
C ASP A 188 -4.20 -15.40 -24.91
N THR A 189 -3.24 -16.09 -24.31
CA THR A 189 -3.51 -17.18 -23.38
C THR A 189 -4.30 -16.68 -22.16
N LEU A 190 -3.82 -15.63 -21.48
CA LEU A 190 -4.49 -15.09 -20.31
C LEU A 190 -5.90 -14.61 -20.62
N ARG A 191 -6.12 -13.88 -21.73
CA ARG A 191 -7.44 -13.44 -22.15
C ARG A 191 -8.41 -14.57 -22.40
N LYS A 192 -7.94 -15.66 -22.98
CA LYS A 192 -8.76 -16.85 -23.24
C LYS A 192 -9.26 -17.48 -21.93
N TYR A 193 -8.42 -17.53 -20.90
CA TYR A 193 -8.80 -18.11 -19.61
C TYR A 193 -9.65 -17.14 -18.77
N ASP A 194 -9.38 -15.83 -18.78
CA ASP A 194 -10.22 -14.84 -18.10
C ASP A 194 -11.64 -14.81 -18.66
N TYR A 195 -11.80 -14.98 -19.97
CA TYR A 195 -13.12 -15.08 -20.62
C TYR A 195 -13.91 -16.33 -20.17
N LEU A 196 -13.22 -17.43 -19.89
CA LEU A 196 -13.86 -18.65 -19.38
C LEU A 196 -14.34 -18.51 -17.94
N HIS A 197 -13.64 -17.72 -17.10
CA HIS A 197 -14.01 -17.47 -15.70
C HIS A 197 -15.08 -16.39 -15.52
N SER A 198 -15.26 -15.50 -16.47
CA SER A 198 -16.31 -14.46 -16.43
C SER A 198 -17.68 -14.95 -16.89
N ASN A 199 -17.79 -16.19 -17.41
CA ASN A 199 -19.03 -16.81 -17.89
C ASN A 199 -19.45 -18.05 -17.07
N LEU A 200 -18.84 -18.27 -15.90
CA LEU A 200 -19.24 -19.26 -14.88
C LEU A 200 -19.76 -18.53 -13.63
#